data_29dff6644f54694f17d3e3a5f6c98ef7
#
_entry.id   29dff6644f54694f17d3e3a5f6c98ef7
#
_cell.length_a   1.000
_cell.length_b   1.000
_cell.length_c   1.000
_cell.angle_alpha   90.00
_cell.angle_beta   90.00
_cell.angle_gamma   90.00
#
_symmetry.space_group_name_H-M   'P 1'
#
loop_
_entity.id
_entity.type
_entity.pdbx_description
1 polymer ?
#
loop_
_entity_poly.entity_id
_entity_poly.type
_entity_poly.pdbx_seq_one_letter_code
_entity_poly.pdbx_strand_id
1 'polypeptide(L)'
;MINLTKAPFFLVKEDIEWVENTKKAMTLEEKIGQLFVPIGYSGDADYLEHVMLSHHIGGIMYRCGEAKEMQRTHRYLQEHSKIPLLVGANLEDGGCGIATDGTQYGKQMQIAATGDTEDAYRLGKV
;
A
#
# COMPACT_ATOMS: atom_id res chain seq x y z
N MET A 1 -24.16 -11.94 -6.03
CA MET A 1 -23.53 -10.62 -6.34
C MET A 1 -23.22 -9.93 -5.02
N ILE A 2 -22.02 -9.38 -4.84
CA ILE A 2 -21.62 -8.68 -3.61
C ILE A 2 -22.39 -7.36 -3.53
N ASN A 3 -22.93 -7.03 -2.35
CA ASN A 3 -23.62 -5.76 -2.15
C ASN A 3 -22.61 -4.70 -1.70
N LEU A 4 -22.16 -3.87 -2.63
CA LEU A 4 -21.15 -2.84 -2.40
C LEU A 4 -21.65 -1.64 -1.56
N THR A 5 -22.96 -1.48 -1.36
CA THR A 5 -23.51 -0.41 -0.49
C THR A 5 -23.45 -0.76 1.00
N LYS A 6 -23.14 -2.02 1.32
CA LYS A 6 -23.08 -2.52 2.71
C LYS A 6 -21.65 -2.78 3.16
N ALA A 7 -21.51 -3.10 4.45
CA ALA A 7 -20.24 -3.50 5.02
C ALA A 7 -19.57 -4.60 4.18
N PRO A 8 -18.26 -4.56 4.02
CA PRO A 8 -17.29 -3.58 4.52
C PRO A 8 -17.10 -2.36 3.61
N PHE A 9 -17.76 -2.28 2.47
CA PHE A 9 -17.45 -1.32 1.40
C PHE A 9 -18.12 0.04 1.58
N PHE A 10 -19.42 0.09 1.89
CA PHE A 10 -20.22 1.34 2.05
C PHE A 10 -20.07 2.34 0.90
N LEU A 11 -19.95 1.86 -0.34
CA LEU A 11 -19.75 2.71 -1.51
C LEU A 11 -21.01 3.47 -1.90
N VAL A 12 -20.84 4.70 -2.36
CA VAL A 12 -21.89 5.49 -3.01
C VAL A 12 -22.08 5.05 -4.47
N LYS A 13 -23.13 5.54 -5.12
CA LYS A 13 -23.49 5.11 -6.48
C LYS A 13 -22.38 5.35 -7.49
N GLU A 14 -21.74 6.50 -7.43
CA GLU A 14 -20.67 6.92 -8.32
C GLU A 14 -19.43 5.99 -8.20
N ASP A 15 -19.08 5.61 -6.99
CA ASP A 15 -17.97 4.67 -6.73
C ASP A 15 -18.31 3.27 -7.27
N ILE A 16 -19.54 2.82 -7.10
CA ILE A 16 -20.00 1.52 -7.63
C ILE A 16 -19.94 1.53 -9.16
N GLU A 17 -20.40 2.59 -9.80
CA GLU A 17 -20.34 2.74 -11.25
C GLU A 17 -18.88 2.73 -11.76
N TRP A 18 -17.98 3.40 -11.03
CA TRP A 18 -16.54 3.35 -11.34
C TRP A 18 -15.97 1.93 -11.23
N VAL A 19 -16.25 1.22 -10.15
CA VAL A 19 -15.81 -0.18 -9.93
C VAL A 19 -16.29 -1.10 -11.04
N GLU A 20 -17.59 -1.05 -11.36
CA GLU A 20 -18.17 -1.94 -12.37
C GLU A 20 -17.64 -1.62 -13.78
N ASN A 21 -17.52 -0.36 -14.14
CA ASN A 21 -16.98 0.05 -15.43
C ASN A 21 -15.49 -0.31 -15.57
N THR A 22 -14.70 -0.06 -14.54
CA THR A 22 -13.28 -0.44 -14.51
C THR A 22 -13.12 -1.94 -14.68
N LYS A 23 -13.80 -2.73 -13.86
CA LYS A 23 -13.78 -4.20 -13.93
C LYS A 23 -14.23 -4.75 -15.29
N LYS A 24 -15.23 -4.13 -15.92
CA LYS A 24 -15.73 -4.51 -17.25
C LYS A 24 -14.71 -4.20 -18.34
N ALA A 25 -13.97 -3.09 -18.22
CA ALA A 25 -12.97 -2.67 -19.20
C ALA A 25 -11.64 -3.44 -19.11
N MET A 26 -11.37 -4.10 -17.98
CA MET A 26 -10.13 -4.84 -17.75
C MET A 26 -10.07 -6.13 -18.56
N THR A 27 -8.88 -6.44 -19.10
CA THR A 27 -8.54 -7.77 -19.64
C THR A 27 -8.44 -8.82 -18.54
N LEU A 28 -8.31 -10.07 -18.90
CA LEU A 28 -8.08 -11.16 -17.94
C LEU A 28 -6.72 -10.99 -17.23
N GLU A 29 -5.69 -10.61 -17.97
CA GLU A 29 -4.34 -10.38 -17.45
C GLU A 29 -4.34 -9.24 -16.42
N GLU A 30 -4.97 -8.11 -16.75
CA GLU A 30 -5.13 -7.00 -15.80
C GLU A 30 -5.88 -7.44 -14.53
N LYS A 31 -6.93 -8.23 -14.64
CA LYS A 31 -7.66 -8.77 -13.48
C LYS A 31 -6.82 -9.68 -12.62
N ILE A 32 -6.00 -10.54 -13.25
CA ILE A 32 -5.06 -11.41 -12.54
C ILE A 32 -4.00 -10.57 -11.82
N GLY A 33 -3.41 -9.59 -12.52
CA GLY A 33 -2.41 -8.68 -11.95
C GLY A 33 -2.89 -7.97 -10.68
N GLN A 34 -4.16 -7.54 -10.65
CA GLN A 34 -4.74 -6.88 -9.47
C GLN A 34 -4.79 -7.76 -8.20
N LEU A 35 -4.63 -9.07 -8.31
CA LEU A 35 -4.59 -9.97 -7.16
C LEU A 35 -3.20 -10.03 -6.49
N PHE A 36 -2.18 -9.42 -7.10
CA PHE A 36 -0.82 -9.46 -6.60
C PHE A 36 -0.42 -8.16 -5.91
N VAL A 37 0.23 -8.30 -4.77
CA VAL A 37 0.89 -7.23 -4.00
C VAL A 37 2.34 -7.65 -3.77
N PRO A 38 3.21 -7.51 -4.77
CA PRO A 38 4.61 -7.92 -4.64
C PRO A 38 5.40 -6.99 -3.72
N ILE A 39 6.59 -7.47 -3.32
CA ILE A 39 7.55 -6.65 -2.58
C ILE A 39 8.42 -5.90 -3.59
N GLY A 40 8.43 -4.56 -3.49
CA GLY A 40 9.33 -3.71 -4.27
C GLY A 40 10.69 -3.58 -3.62
N TYR A 41 11.76 -3.76 -4.37
CA TYR A 41 13.14 -3.72 -3.87
C TYR A 41 13.96 -2.55 -4.39
N SER A 42 13.48 -1.82 -5.40
CA SER A 42 14.20 -0.72 -6.04
C SER A 42 13.26 0.41 -6.44
N GLY A 43 13.73 1.65 -6.31
CA GLY A 43 13.10 2.85 -6.87
C GLY A 43 13.60 3.20 -8.27
N ASP A 44 14.37 2.32 -8.91
CA ASP A 44 14.83 2.49 -10.28
C ASP A 44 13.68 2.46 -11.28
N ALA A 45 13.65 3.38 -12.24
CA ALA A 45 12.54 3.55 -13.16
C ALA A 45 12.31 2.31 -14.04
N ASP A 46 13.40 1.70 -14.55
CA ASP A 46 13.28 0.51 -15.39
C ASP A 46 12.73 -0.68 -14.59
N TYR A 47 13.15 -0.82 -13.33
CA TYR A 47 12.59 -1.83 -12.42
C TYR A 47 11.11 -1.60 -12.16
N LEU A 48 10.70 -0.36 -11.87
CA LEU A 48 9.30 -0.03 -11.59
C LEU A 48 8.42 -0.26 -12.81
N GLU A 49 8.88 0.10 -14.01
CA GLU A 49 8.13 -0.08 -15.24
C GLU A 49 8.04 -1.56 -15.64
N HIS A 50 9.18 -2.25 -15.75
CA HIS A 50 9.23 -3.60 -16.31
C HIS A 50 8.92 -4.72 -15.33
N VAL A 51 9.17 -4.51 -14.02
CA VAL A 51 8.93 -5.55 -13.01
C VAL A 51 7.60 -5.34 -12.29
N MET A 52 7.19 -4.08 -12.07
CA MET A 52 5.97 -3.78 -11.32
C MET A 52 4.79 -3.44 -12.22
N LEU A 53 4.89 -2.37 -13.01
CA LEU A 53 3.75 -1.83 -13.76
C LEU A 53 3.32 -2.73 -14.91
N SER A 54 4.26 -3.37 -15.62
CA SER A 54 3.95 -4.27 -16.75
C SER A 54 3.07 -5.47 -16.36
N HIS A 55 3.05 -5.84 -15.09
CA HIS A 55 2.22 -6.94 -14.56
C HIS A 55 0.86 -6.49 -14.03
N HIS A 56 0.50 -5.21 -14.16
CA HIS A 56 -0.79 -4.66 -13.73
C HIS A 56 -1.12 -4.94 -12.26
N ILE A 57 -0.12 -4.88 -11.37
CA ILE A 57 -0.24 -5.21 -9.96
C ILE A 57 -1.34 -4.39 -9.25
N GLY A 58 -2.00 -4.99 -8.27
CA GLY A 58 -3.06 -4.32 -7.48
C GLY A 58 -2.52 -3.52 -6.30
N GLY A 59 -1.29 -3.74 -5.93
CA GLY A 59 -0.64 -3.03 -4.84
C GLY A 59 0.85 -3.34 -4.77
N ILE A 60 1.52 -2.73 -3.81
CA ILE A 60 2.94 -2.95 -3.55
C ILE A 60 3.20 -2.88 -2.05
N MET A 61 4.04 -3.78 -1.56
CA MET A 61 4.69 -3.69 -0.27
C MET A 61 6.14 -3.28 -0.51
N TYR A 62 6.46 -2.00 -0.26
CA TYR A 62 7.79 -1.50 -0.56
C TYR A 62 8.77 -1.77 0.58
N ARG A 63 10.00 -2.14 0.24
CA ARG A 63 11.10 -2.18 1.20
C ARG A 63 11.47 -0.78 1.62
N CYS A 64 11.89 -0.63 2.88
CA CYS A 64 12.22 0.67 3.46
C CYS A 64 13.39 1.36 2.73
N GLY A 65 13.31 2.67 2.68
CA GLY A 65 14.31 3.60 2.18
C GLY A 65 14.12 4.97 2.81
N GLU A 66 14.89 5.98 2.43
CA GLU A 66 14.64 7.33 2.92
C GLU A 66 13.25 7.84 2.52
N ALA A 67 12.57 8.56 3.41
CA ALA A 67 11.19 9.02 3.20
C ALA A 67 10.99 9.76 1.87
N LYS A 68 11.95 10.61 1.50
CA LYS A 68 11.90 11.36 0.23
C LYS A 68 11.93 10.44 -0.99
N GLU A 69 12.73 9.38 -0.94
CA GLU A 69 12.81 8.38 -2.01
C GLU A 69 11.53 7.56 -2.06
N MET A 70 11.01 7.14 -0.92
CA MET A 70 9.74 6.42 -0.83
C MET A 70 8.58 7.23 -1.41
N GLN A 71 8.48 8.51 -1.07
CA GLN A 71 7.48 9.40 -1.64
C GLN A 71 7.59 9.51 -3.16
N ARG A 72 8.82 9.68 -3.68
CA ARG A 72 9.07 9.75 -5.13
C ARG A 72 8.64 8.48 -5.83
N THR A 73 9.03 7.33 -5.30
CA THR A 73 8.72 6.02 -5.88
C THR A 73 7.23 5.71 -5.85
N HIS A 74 6.56 5.94 -4.73
CA HIS A 74 5.11 5.72 -4.63
C HIS A 74 4.33 6.67 -5.53
N ARG A 75 4.76 7.93 -5.65
CA ARG A 75 4.14 8.88 -6.58
C ARG A 75 4.29 8.41 -8.02
N TYR A 76 5.48 8.01 -8.43
CA TYR A 76 5.72 7.46 -9.76
C TYR A 76 4.81 6.26 -10.05
N LEU A 77 4.74 5.30 -9.15
CA LEU A 77 3.87 4.13 -9.30
C LEU A 77 2.38 4.50 -9.42
N GLN A 78 1.90 5.43 -8.60
CA GLN A 78 0.50 5.88 -8.65
C GLN A 78 0.19 6.65 -9.95
N GLU A 79 1.11 7.48 -10.43
CA GLU A 79 0.92 8.28 -11.65
C GLU A 79 0.93 7.41 -12.92
N HIS A 80 1.64 6.28 -12.90
CA HIS A 80 1.76 5.37 -14.05
C HIS A 80 0.84 4.14 -13.96
N SER A 81 0.10 3.98 -12.88
CA SER A 81 -0.85 2.88 -12.71
C SER A 81 -2.23 3.25 -13.26
N LYS A 82 -2.80 2.37 -14.08
CA LYS A 82 -4.17 2.54 -14.61
C LYS A 82 -5.23 2.53 -13.50
N ILE A 83 -5.01 1.75 -12.46
CA ILE A 83 -5.83 1.67 -11.25
C ILE A 83 -4.93 2.03 -10.08
N PRO A 84 -5.36 2.92 -9.16
CA PRO A 84 -4.56 3.28 -8.00
C PRO A 84 -4.13 2.06 -7.20
N LEU A 85 -2.83 1.99 -6.87
CA LEU A 85 -2.24 0.87 -6.15
C LEU A 85 -2.54 0.95 -4.65
N LEU A 86 -2.76 -0.21 -4.03
CA LEU A 86 -2.68 -0.35 -2.59
C LEU A 86 -1.21 -0.35 -2.16
N VAL A 87 -0.88 0.43 -1.15
CA VAL A 87 0.48 0.51 -0.60
C VAL A 87 0.48 -0.10 0.80
N GLY A 88 1.28 -1.15 0.99
CA GLY A 88 1.49 -1.80 2.27
C GLY A 88 2.89 -1.54 2.81
N ALA A 89 3.04 -1.57 4.13
CA ALA A 89 4.32 -1.45 4.81
C ALA A 89 4.32 -2.25 6.12
N ASN A 90 5.50 -2.67 6.57
CA ASN A 90 5.70 -3.24 7.89
C ASN A 90 6.01 -2.12 8.87
N LEU A 91 5.10 -1.85 9.79
CA LEU A 91 5.18 -0.73 10.73
C LEU A 91 5.24 -1.20 12.20
N GLU A 92 5.71 -2.44 12.43
CA GLU A 92 5.76 -3.03 13.77
C GLU A 92 6.62 -2.25 14.75
N ASP A 93 7.63 -1.55 14.23
CA ASP A 93 8.60 -0.75 15.02
C ASP A 93 8.37 0.76 14.85
N GLY A 94 7.27 1.18 14.20
CA GLY A 94 6.95 2.56 13.87
C GLY A 94 7.22 2.94 12.42
N GLY A 95 7.27 4.23 12.12
CA GLY A 95 7.43 4.77 10.76
C GLY A 95 8.72 4.34 10.05
N CYS A 96 9.75 3.93 10.81
CA CYS A 96 11.01 3.42 10.26
C CYS A 96 10.84 2.11 9.46
N GLY A 97 9.72 1.43 9.58
CA GLY A 97 9.42 0.23 8.80
C GLY A 97 9.27 0.49 7.29
N ILE A 98 8.98 1.72 6.89
CA ILE A 98 8.97 2.14 5.49
C ILE A 98 9.96 3.28 5.22
N ALA A 99 10.10 4.24 6.14
CA ALA A 99 11.02 5.36 6.03
C ALA A 99 12.18 5.15 7.01
N THR A 100 13.38 4.84 6.52
CA THR A 100 14.56 4.57 7.37
C THR A 100 14.96 5.74 8.25
N ASP A 101 14.60 6.95 7.85
CA ASP A 101 14.72 8.21 8.59
C ASP A 101 13.46 8.57 9.40
N GLY A 102 12.46 7.66 9.43
CA GLY A 102 11.24 7.78 10.22
C GLY A 102 11.44 7.46 11.71
N THR A 103 10.43 7.75 12.50
CA THR A 103 10.46 7.47 13.94
C THR A 103 10.50 5.96 14.19
N GLN A 104 11.47 5.54 14.98
CA GLN A 104 11.58 4.18 15.46
C GLN A 104 11.05 4.08 16.89
N TYR A 105 10.14 3.14 17.10
CA TYR A 105 9.71 2.66 18.41
C TYR A 105 10.29 1.29 18.70
N GLY A 106 10.12 0.81 19.93
CA GLY A 106 10.41 -0.59 20.24
C GLY A 106 9.32 -1.53 19.69
N LYS A 107 9.64 -2.81 19.57
CA LYS A 107 8.67 -3.84 19.20
C LYS A 107 7.58 -3.99 20.26
N GLN A 108 6.47 -4.62 19.89
CA GLN A 108 5.26 -4.73 20.73
C GLN A 108 5.54 -5.22 22.16
N MET A 109 6.46 -6.18 22.35
CA MET A 109 6.85 -6.63 23.69
C MET A 109 7.58 -5.54 24.48
N GLN A 110 8.39 -4.72 23.84
CA GLN A 110 9.09 -3.59 24.48
C GLN A 110 8.09 -2.52 24.89
N ILE A 111 7.13 -2.22 24.02
CA ILE A 111 6.02 -1.29 24.34
C ILE A 111 5.18 -1.84 25.50
N ALA A 112 4.81 -3.12 25.47
CA ALA A 112 4.06 -3.75 26.55
C ALA A 112 4.81 -3.71 27.89
N ALA A 113 6.13 -3.80 27.87
CA ALA A 113 6.98 -3.77 29.07
C ALA A 113 7.01 -2.39 29.77
N THR A 114 6.62 -1.30 29.09
CA THR A 114 6.47 0.03 29.71
C THR A 114 5.29 0.05 30.69
N GLY A 115 4.28 -0.79 30.49
CA GLY A 115 3.05 -0.80 31.27
C GLY A 115 2.15 0.40 30.99
N ASP A 116 2.49 1.25 30.02
CA ASP A 116 1.72 2.44 29.63
C ASP A 116 1.02 2.23 28.26
N THR A 117 -0.32 2.26 28.27
CA THR A 117 -1.14 2.14 27.07
C THR A 117 -0.98 3.33 26.12
N GLU A 118 -0.55 4.49 26.62
CA GLU A 118 -0.26 5.66 25.79
C GLU A 118 0.94 5.42 24.85
N ASP A 119 1.92 4.63 25.26
CA ASP A 119 3.03 4.25 24.38
C ASP A 119 2.57 3.39 23.20
N ALA A 120 1.60 2.48 23.42
CA ALA A 120 0.99 1.72 22.34
C ALA A 120 0.19 2.61 21.39
N TYR A 121 -0.54 3.60 21.90
CA TYR A 121 -1.25 4.58 21.09
C TYR A 121 -0.29 5.42 20.24
N ARG A 122 0.81 5.89 20.85
CA ARG A 122 1.85 6.67 20.13
C ARG A 122 2.51 5.85 19.03
N LEU A 123 2.82 4.57 19.27
CA LEU A 123 3.33 3.67 18.23
C LEU A 123 2.38 3.59 17.03
N GLY A 124 1.08 3.47 17.26
CA GLY A 124 0.09 3.40 16.18
C GLY A 124 -0.20 4.73 15.47
N LYS A 125 0.28 5.85 16.03
CA LYS A 125 0.08 7.20 15.48
C LYS A 125 1.22 7.65 14.56
N VAL A 126 2.40 7.09 14.69
CA VAL A 126 3.61 7.38 13.91
C VAL A 126 3.65 6.53 12.65
#